data_e8effbec77fae883519292c5bd0af6e0
#
_entry.id   e8effbec77fae883519292c5bd0af6e0
#
_cell.length_a   1.000
_cell.length_b   1.000
_cell.length_c   1.000
_cell.angle_alpha   90.00
_cell.angle_beta   90.00
_cell.angle_gamma   90.00
#
_symmetry.space_group_name_H-M   'P 1'
#
loop_
_entity.id
_entity.type
_entity.pdbx_description
1 polymer ?
#
loop_
_entity_poly.entity_id
_entity_poly.type
_entity_poly.pdbx_seq_one_letter_code
_entity_poly.pdbx_strand_id
1 'polypeptide(L)'
;MSNFWDDRYRDGKYIYGTNPNAFFKEYIIKHPIGTILLPAEGEGRNAVYAAQCGWKVEAFDLSKEGWNKAIKLANQQNVNINYQIASFDSVEYRPSQFDVIALIYAHIPKENKTEFFRRLLPFLKTGGYVL
;
A
#
# COMPACT_ATOMS: atom_id res chain seq x y z
N MET A 1 14.59 -2.75 7.27
CA MET A 1 15.72 -2.61 6.42
C MET A 1 15.37 -2.70 4.97
N SER A 2 15.52 -1.59 4.29
CA SER A 2 15.19 -1.48 2.88
C SER A 2 16.04 -2.40 2.01
N ASN A 3 17.30 -2.69 2.40
CA ASN A 3 18.21 -3.46 1.56
C ASN A 3 17.71 -4.87 1.24
N PHE A 4 17.08 -5.55 2.22
CA PHE A 4 16.54 -6.89 1.98
C PHE A 4 15.48 -6.87 0.88
N TRP A 5 14.54 -5.94 0.96
CA TRP A 5 13.45 -5.86 -0.01
C TRP A 5 13.93 -5.29 -1.34
N ASP A 6 14.89 -4.34 -1.32
CA ASP A 6 15.48 -3.83 -2.55
C ASP A 6 16.18 -4.95 -3.32
N ASP A 7 16.91 -5.84 -2.64
CA ASP A 7 17.56 -6.97 -3.29
C ASP A 7 16.52 -7.91 -3.92
N ARG A 8 15.40 -8.16 -3.22
CA ARG A 8 14.34 -8.99 -3.76
C ARG A 8 13.64 -8.36 -4.95
N TYR A 9 13.50 -7.03 -4.97
CA TYR A 9 12.78 -6.31 -6.03
C TYR A 9 13.67 -5.87 -7.17
N ARG A 10 14.98 -6.10 -7.07
CA ARG A 10 15.94 -5.52 -8.04
C ARG A 10 15.88 -6.16 -9.42
N ASP A 11 15.54 -7.41 -9.54
CA ASP A 11 15.46 -8.02 -10.86
C ASP A 11 14.24 -7.50 -11.63
N GLY A 12 14.18 -7.73 -12.93
CA GLY A 12 13.12 -7.18 -13.77
C GLY A 12 11.74 -7.81 -13.56
N LYS A 13 11.62 -8.80 -12.67
CA LYS A 13 10.38 -9.52 -12.44
C LYS A 13 9.67 -9.02 -11.20
N TYR A 14 8.35 -9.09 -11.22
CA TYR A 14 7.53 -8.82 -10.04
C TYR A 14 7.45 -10.09 -9.20
N ILE A 15 7.93 -10.03 -7.96
CA ILE A 15 8.06 -11.21 -7.09
C ILE A 15 6.70 -11.87 -6.84
N TYR A 16 5.66 -11.06 -6.62
CA TYR A 16 4.31 -11.56 -6.36
C TYR A 16 3.41 -11.43 -7.57
N GLY A 17 3.98 -11.20 -8.78
CA GLY A 17 3.23 -10.96 -10.00
C GLY A 17 2.66 -9.54 -10.05
N THR A 18 1.86 -9.27 -11.07
CA THR A 18 1.23 -7.96 -11.25
C THR A 18 -0.26 -7.96 -10.93
N ASN A 19 -0.84 -9.13 -10.67
CA ASN A 19 -2.23 -9.24 -10.25
C ASN A 19 -2.37 -8.93 -8.77
N PRO A 20 -3.49 -8.35 -8.35
CA PRO A 20 -3.71 -8.07 -6.93
C PRO A 20 -3.90 -9.35 -6.13
N ASN A 21 -3.72 -9.27 -4.82
CA ASN A 21 -4.08 -10.34 -3.89
C ASN A 21 -5.58 -10.65 -4.07
N ALA A 22 -5.92 -11.94 -4.12
CA ALA A 22 -7.30 -12.35 -4.42
C ALA A 22 -8.32 -11.86 -3.38
N PHE A 23 -7.96 -11.92 -2.10
CA PHE A 23 -8.82 -11.41 -1.03
C PHE A 23 -9.02 -9.90 -1.15
N PHE A 24 -7.95 -9.19 -1.39
CA PHE A 24 -7.99 -7.73 -1.57
C PHE A 24 -8.87 -7.35 -2.76
N LYS A 25 -8.70 -8.05 -3.88
CA LYS A 25 -9.51 -7.81 -5.09
C LYS A 25 -10.99 -7.96 -4.79
N GLU A 26 -11.36 -9.03 -4.09
CA GLU A 26 -12.75 -9.28 -3.74
C GLU A 26 -13.32 -8.18 -2.86
N TYR A 27 -12.55 -7.73 -1.88
CA TYR A 27 -12.97 -6.64 -0.99
C TYR A 27 -13.16 -5.33 -1.77
N ILE A 28 -12.21 -4.98 -2.61
CA ILE A 28 -12.23 -3.73 -3.37
C ILE A 28 -13.45 -3.65 -4.29
N ILE A 29 -13.83 -4.77 -4.91
CA ILE A 29 -14.98 -4.83 -5.80
C ILE A 29 -16.29 -4.59 -5.02
N LYS A 30 -16.37 -5.11 -3.81
CA LYS A 30 -17.61 -5.09 -3.01
C LYS A 30 -17.79 -3.84 -2.17
N HIS A 31 -16.71 -3.13 -1.85
CA HIS A 31 -16.77 -1.95 -0.99
C HIS A 31 -17.03 -0.69 -1.83
N PRO A 32 -17.85 0.26 -1.33
CA PRO A 32 -17.99 1.54 -2.03
C PRO A 32 -16.65 2.23 -2.21
N ILE A 33 -16.45 2.83 -3.38
CA ILE A 33 -15.20 3.51 -3.73
C ILE A 33 -14.94 4.66 -2.75
N GLY A 34 -13.70 4.79 -2.30
CA GLY A 34 -13.29 5.83 -1.37
C GLY A 34 -11.79 6.04 -1.41
N THR A 35 -11.23 6.36 -0.25
CA THR A 35 -9.80 6.59 -0.06
C THR A 35 -9.18 5.44 0.71
N ILE A 36 -8.01 4.99 0.26
CA ILE A 36 -7.34 3.82 0.83
C ILE A 36 -5.85 4.09 1.05
N LEU A 37 -5.34 3.61 2.17
CA LEU A 37 -3.92 3.59 2.48
C LEU A 37 -3.42 2.16 2.45
N LEU A 38 -2.31 1.95 1.74
CA LEU A 38 -1.66 0.63 1.61
C LEU A 38 -0.23 0.72 2.16
N PRO A 39 -0.05 0.45 3.47
CA PRO A 39 1.28 0.42 4.08
C PRO A 39 2.10 -0.77 3.56
N ALA A 40 3.41 -0.58 3.43
CA ALA A 40 4.35 -1.63 3.02
C ALA A 40 3.92 -2.30 1.71
N GLU A 41 3.57 -1.50 0.72
CA GLU A 41 2.92 -1.97 -0.51
C GLU A 41 3.87 -2.69 -1.48
N GLY A 42 5.18 -2.46 -1.39
CA GLY A 42 6.15 -3.12 -2.24
C GLY A 42 6.03 -2.72 -3.71
N GLU A 43 5.79 -3.69 -4.58
CA GLU A 43 5.79 -3.48 -6.04
C GLU A 43 4.48 -2.89 -6.58
N GLY A 44 3.51 -2.64 -5.74
CA GLY A 44 2.34 -1.83 -6.10
C GLY A 44 1.17 -2.55 -6.73
N ARG A 45 1.18 -3.88 -6.78
CA ARG A 45 0.11 -4.62 -7.47
C ARG A 45 -1.29 -4.32 -6.91
N ASN A 46 -1.41 -4.19 -5.59
CA ASN A 46 -2.70 -3.91 -4.96
C ASN A 46 -3.08 -2.44 -5.10
N ALA A 47 -2.13 -1.54 -4.93
CA ALA A 47 -2.35 -0.10 -5.08
C ALA A 47 -2.82 0.23 -6.50
N VAL A 48 -2.15 -0.32 -7.51
CA VAL A 48 -2.53 -0.08 -8.91
C VAL A 48 -3.92 -0.64 -9.20
N TYR A 49 -4.23 -1.83 -8.68
CA TYR A 49 -5.56 -2.40 -8.88
C TYR A 49 -6.65 -1.53 -8.26
N ALA A 50 -6.46 -1.06 -7.03
CA ALA A 50 -7.42 -0.18 -6.37
C ALA A 50 -7.63 1.10 -7.18
N ALA A 51 -6.54 1.69 -7.70
CA ALA A 51 -6.63 2.88 -8.53
C ALA A 51 -7.41 2.61 -9.82
N GLN A 52 -7.21 1.43 -10.43
CA GLN A 52 -7.98 1.03 -11.61
C GLN A 52 -9.48 0.93 -11.32
N CYS A 53 -9.83 0.59 -10.08
CA CYS A 53 -11.22 0.51 -9.64
C CYS A 53 -11.79 1.86 -9.19
N GLY A 54 -11.02 2.93 -9.31
CA GLY A 54 -11.49 4.29 -9.02
C GLY A 54 -11.16 4.80 -7.62
N TRP A 55 -10.43 4.02 -6.81
CA TRP A 55 -10.05 4.46 -5.47
C TRP A 55 -8.98 5.54 -5.52
N LYS A 56 -9.02 6.45 -4.56
CA LYS A 56 -7.92 7.37 -4.31
C LYS A 56 -6.91 6.67 -3.42
N VAL A 57 -5.71 6.42 -3.94
CA VAL A 57 -4.74 5.53 -3.32
C VAL A 57 -3.55 6.28 -2.80
N GLU A 58 -3.21 6.02 -1.53
CA GLU A 58 -1.94 6.40 -0.91
C GLU A 58 -1.22 5.13 -0.48
N ALA A 59 0.08 5.05 -0.74
CA ALA A 59 0.88 3.90 -0.37
C ALA A 59 2.24 4.36 0.12
N PHE A 60 2.93 3.50 0.86
CA PHE A 60 4.32 3.76 1.23
C PHE A 60 5.06 2.44 1.43
N ASP A 61 6.36 2.50 1.24
CA ASP A 61 7.28 1.40 1.52
C ASP A 61 8.69 1.99 1.63
N LEU A 62 9.59 1.28 2.27
CA LEU A 62 10.98 1.70 2.37
C LEU A 62 11.76 1.41 1.09
N SER A 63 11.28 0.52 0.23
CA SER A 63 12.04 0.07 -0.93
C SER A 63 11.89 1.01 -2.12
N LYS A 64 13.02 1.60 -2.53
CA LYS A 64 13.07 2.40 -3.75
C LYS A 64 12.82 1.53 -4.99
N GLU A 65 13.32 0.30 -4.99
CA GLU A 65 13.12 -0.61 -6.13
C GLU A 65 11.65 -1.01 -6.23
N GLY A 66 10.99 -1.24 -5.10
CA GLY A 66 9.55 -1.47 -5.07
C GLY A 66 8.79 -0.26 -5.59
N TRP A 67 9.18 0.95 -5.18
CA TRP A 67 8.59 2.19 -5.66
C TRP A 67 8.71 2.32 -7.18
N ASN A 68 9.92 2.07 -7.72
CA ASN A 68 10.14 2.14 -9.17
C ASN A 68 9.21 1.20 -9.93
N LYS A 69 9.05 -0.04 -9.46
CA LYS A 69 8.17 -1.01 -10.11
C LYS A 69 6.70 -0.63 -9.98
N ALA A 70 6.30 -0.09 -8.82
CA ALA A 70 4.93 0.35 -8.60
C ALA A 70 4.54 1.50 -9.52
N ILE A 71 5.41 2.50 -9.66
CA ILE A 71 5.16 3.63 -10.54
C ILE A 71 5.13 3.19 -12.00
N LYS A 72 6.03 2.29 -12.39
CA LYS A 72 6.03 1.75 -13.75
C LYS A 72 4.73 1.01 -14.04
N LEU A 73 4.27 0.18 -13.11
CA LEU A 73 3.01 -0.55 -13.28
C LEU A 73 1.82 0.41 -13.36
N ALA A 74 1.78 1.44 -12.52
CA ALA A 74 0.71 2.44 -12.57
C ALA A 74 0.68 3.14 -13.93
N ASN A 75 1.86 3.52 -14.46
CA ASN A 75 1.95 4.16 -15.76
C ASN A 75 1.49 3.22 -16.88
N GLN A 76 1.83 1.95 -16.82
CA GLN A 76 1.41 0.95 -17.81
C GLN A 76 -0.12 0.78 -17.80
N GLN A 77 -0.74 0.95 -16.65
CA GLN A 77 -2.19 0.79 -16.49
C GLN A 77 -2.95 2.13 -16.59
N ASN A 78 -2.24 3.22 -16.86
CA ASN A 78 -2.82 4.58 -17.00
C ASN A 78 -3.59 5.03 -15.75
N VAL A 79 -3.04 4.74 -14.56
CA VAL A 79 -3.61 5.19 -13.30
C VAL A 79 -2.57 5.94 -12.48
N ASN A 80 -3.04 6.71 -11.51
CA ASN A 80 -2.19 7.44 -10.59
C ASN A 80 -2.31 6.86 -9.19
N ILE A 81 -1.16 6.68 -8.54
CA ILE A 81 -1.08 6.35 -7.13
C ILE A 81 -0.11 7.32 -6.48
N ASN A 82 -0.37 7.70 -5.23
CA ASN A 82 0.58 8.49 -4.45
C ASN A 82 1.38 7.53 -3.59
N TYR A 83 2.63 7.32 -3.93
CA TYR A 83 3.47 6.32 -3.28
C TYR A 83 4.72 6.99 -2.74
N GLN A 84 4.89 6.98 -1.42
CA GLN A 84 6.03 7.57 -0.75
C GLN A 84 7.06 6.50 -0.40
N ILE A 85 8.35 6.83 -0.55
CA ILE A 85 9.43 6.03 0.00
C ILE A 85 9.62 6.49 1.43
N ALA A 86 9.01 5.76 2.37
CA ALA A 86 8.95 6.19 3.76
C ALA A 86 8.65 5.00 4.67
N SER A 87 8.95 5.16 5.95
CA SER A 87 8.57 4.20 6.97
C SER A 87 7.25 4.61 7.63
N PHE A 88 6.64 3.70 8.40
CA PHE A 88 5.39 3.99 9.09
C PHE A 88 5.53 5.11 10.12
N ASP A 89 6.73 5.34 10.66
CA ASP A 89 6.95 6.36 11.68
C ASP A 89 7.34 7.72 11.08
N SER A 90 7.57 7.79 9.79
CA SER A 90 7.92 9.05 9.11
C SER A 90 6.84 9.55 8.16
N VAL A 91 5.92 8.70 7.75
CA VAL A 91 4.86 9.07 6.80
C VAL A 91 3.83 9.99 7.49
N GLU A 92 3.33 10.96 6.74
CA GLU A 92 2.36 11.92 7.26
C GLU A 92 1.12 11.96 6.38
N TYR A 93 -0.05 11.91 7.02
CA TYR A 93 -1.35 12.06 6.37
C TYR A 93 -2.25 12.91 7.28
N ARG A 94 -3.37 13.35 6.75
CA ARG A 94 -4.36 14.08 7.55
C ARG A 94 -5.10 13.12 8.48
N PRO A 95 -5.49 13.57 9.68
CA PRO A 95 -6.36 12.76 10.53
C PRO A 95 -7.64 12.38 9.78
N SER A 96 -8.11 11.17 9.97
CA SER A 96 -9.35 10.68 9.38
C SER A 96 -9.40 10.83 7.85
N GLN A 97 -8.27 10.59 7.19
CA GLN A 97 -8.19 10.73 5.74
C GLN A 97 -8.74 9.52 4.99
N PHE A 98 -8.61 8.33 5.55
CA PHE A 98 -8.84 7.08 4.82
C PHE A 98 -10.09 6.34 5.25
N ASP A 99 -10.80 5.81 4.27
CA ASP A 99 -11.92 4.88 4.50
C ASP A 99 -11.41 3.48 4.84
N VAL A 100 -10.26 3.10 4.30
CA VAL A 100 -9.68 1.78 4.46
C VAL A 100 -8.16 1.89 4.64
N ILE A 101 -7.61 1.10 5.56
CA ILE A 101 -6.16 0.83 5.64
C ILE A 101 -5.98 -0.66 5.41
N ALA A 102 -5.29 -1.04 4.34
CA ALA A 102 -5.13 -2.43 3.94
C ALA A 102 -3.68 -2.91 4.13
N LEU A 103 -3.52 -3.96 4.92
CA LEU A 103 -2.22 -4.53 5.29
C LEU A 103 -2.02 -5.87 4.59
N ILE A 104 -1.79 -5.82 3.28
CA ILE A 104 -1.70 -7.03 2.46
C ILE A 104 -0.25 -7.52 2.44
N TYR A 105 0.03 -8.58 3.19
CA TYR A 105 1.37 -9.14 3.37
C TYR A 105 2.39 -8.12 3.87
N ALA A 106 1.92 -7.15 4.65
CA ALA A 106 2.82 -6.20 5.29
C ALA A 106 3.60 -6.93 6.39
N HIS A 107 4.94 -6.95 6.25
CA HIS A 107 5.80 -7.61 7.23
C HIS A 107 6.16 -6.62 8.34
N ILE A 108 5.39 -6.67 9.42
CA ILE A 108 5.61 -5.83 10.59
C ILE A 108 6.20 -6.70 11.69
N PRO A 109 7.43 -6.42 12.17
CA PRO A 109 7.98 -7.16 13.30
C PRO A 109 7.02 -7.11 14.48
N LYS A 110 6.91 -8.21 15.19
CA LYS A 110 5.95 -8.34 16.30
C LYS A 110 6.11 -7.24 17.34
N GLU A 111 7.33 -6.89 17.66
CA GLU A 111 7.66 -5.85 18.63
C GLU A 111 7.26 -4.45 18.19
N ASN A 112 7.02 -4.25 16.89
CA ASN A 112 6.66 -2.95 16.32
C ASN A 112 5.16 -2.80 16.07
N LYS A 113 4.36 -3.83 16.27
CA LYS A 113 2.94 -3.79 15.89
C LYS A 113 2.15 -2.73 16.63
N THR A 114 2.37 -2.58 17.93
CA THR A 114 1.65 -1.58 18.72
C THR A 114 1.93 -0.17 18.23
N GLU A 115 3.20 0.16 18.01
CA GLU A 115 3.59 1.48 17.49
C GLU A 115 3.07 1.70 16.08
N PHE A 116 3.12 0.67 15.26
CA PHE A 116 2.62 0.75 13.89
C PHE A 116 1.13 1.14 13.89
N PHE A 117 0.30 0.44 14.64
CA PHE A 117 -1.12 0.74 14.68
C PHE A 117 -1.39 2.07 15.38
N ARG A 118 -0.68 2.38 16.45
CA ARG A 118 -0.81 3.67 17.12
C ARG A 118 -0.55 4.83 16.17
N ARG A 119 0.43 4.68 15.30
CA ARG A 119 0.83 5.72 14.35
C ARG A 119 -0.16 5.86 13.20
N LEU A 120 -0.73 4.75 12.71
CA LEU A 120 -1.55 4.76 11.52
C LEU A 120 -3.06 4.89 11.77
N LEU A 121 -3.56 4.34 12.88
CA LEU A 121 -5.01 4.37 13.12
C LEU A 121 -5.62 5.77 13.16
N PRO A 122 -4.93 6.83 13.63
CA PRO A 122 -5.51 8.18 13.56
C PRO A 122 -5.80 8.65 12.13
N PHE A 123 -5.18 8.05 11.12
CA PHE A 123 -5.45 8.38 9.72
C PHE A 123 -6.74 7.73 9.19
N LEU A 124 -7.31 6.79 9.93
CA LEU A 124 -8.52 6.08 9.53
C LEU A 124 -9.75 6.87 9.99
N LYS A 125 -10.73 7.00 9.10
CA LYS A 125 -12.00 7.64 9.44
C LYS A 125 -12.76 6.82 10.48
N THR A 126 -13.57 7.49 11.30
CA THR A 126 -14.54 6.81 12.16
C THR A 126 -15.46 5.97 11.28
N GLY A 127 -15.61 4.68 11.63
CA GLY A 127 -16.36 3.74 10.81
C GLY A 127 -15.60 3.16 9.63
N GLY A 128 -14.32 3.51 9.48
CA GLY A 128 -13.48 2.91 8.46
C GLY A 128 -13.04 1.50 8.81
N TYR A 129 -12.38 0.85 7.86
CA TYR A 129 -12.00 -0.56 8.00
C TYR A 129 -10.49 -0.74 7.90
N VAL A 130 -9.96 -1.65 8.72
CA VAL A 130 -8.60 -2.18 8.57
C VAL A 130 -8.71 -3.58 7.98
N LEU A 131 -7.97 -3.80 6.92
CA LEU A 131 -7.99 -5.08 6.20
C LEU A 131 -6.74 -5.88 6.51
#